data_79a270da4ba70bed38afefdce6bbaec3
#
_entry.id   79a270da4ba70bed38afefdce6bbaec3
#
_cell.length_a   1.000
_cell.length_b   1.000
_cell.length_c   1.000
_cell.angle_alpha   90.00
_cell.angle_beta   90.00
_cell.angle_gamma   90.00
#
_symmetry.space_group_name_H-M   'P 1'
#
loop_
_entity.id
_entity.type
_entity.pdbx_description
1 polymer ?
#
loop_
_entity_poly.entity_id
_entity_poly.type
_entity_poly.pdbx_seq_one_letter_code
_entity_poly.pdbx_strand_id
1 'polypeptide(L)'
;MDAEALLHTTADRLEALAARATPGDWQLTGLLASRPEVVAVRPDGSSEHVAEARAASGAWIAALSPAVAAPLAAALREAAGDPAGASALVALAGRLAARLPG
;
A
#
# COMPACT_ATOMS: atom_id res chain seq x y z
N MET A 1 -12.69 17.98 -7.58
CA MET A 1 -12.46 17.62 -6.15
C MET A 1 -11.32 18.48 -5.64
N ASP A 2 -11.51 19.18 -4.52
CA ASP A 2 -10.44 19.97 -3.93
C ASP A 2 -9.39 19.09 -3.24
N ALA A 3 -8.26 19.68 -2.86
CA ALA A 3 -7.16 18.93 -2.29
C ALA A 3 -7.53 18.27 -0.96
N GLU A 4 -8.28 18.93 -0.10
CA GLU A 4 -8.72 18.35 1.17
C GLU A 4 -9.57 17.11 0.95
N ALA A 5 -10.58 17.21 0.08
CA ALA A 5 -11.44 16.08 -0.25
C ALA A 5 -10.66 14.94 -0.91
N LEU A 6 -9.71 15.26 -1.81
CA LEU A 6 -8.85 14.26 -2.44
C LEU A 6 -8.05 13.48 -1.40
N LEU A 7 -7.45 14.17 -0.43
CA LEU A 7 -6.65 13.54 0.62
C LEU A 7 -7.48 12.60 1.50
N HIS A 8 -8.65 13.05 1.95
CA HIS A 8 -9.54 12.22 2.77
C HIS A 8 -10.09 11.02 1.99
N THR A 9 -10.57 11.24 0.77
CA THR A 9 -11.14 10.16 -0.05
C THR A 9 -10.08 9.12 -0.40
N THR A 10 -8.86 9.55 -0.73
CA THR A 10 -7.77 8.64 -1.04
C THR A 10 -7.38 7.80 0.18
N ALA A 11 -7.30 8.42 1.37
CA ALA A 11 -7.03 7.70 2.60
C ALA A 11 -8.09 6.63 2.89
N ASP A 12 -9.36 6.96 2.74
CA ASP A 12 -10.47 6.01 2.95
C ASP A 12 -10.40 4.83 1.97
N ARG A 13 -10.16 5.11 0.69
CA ARG A 13 -10.07 4.09 -0.35
C ARG A 13 -8.85 3.19 -0.16
N LEU A 14 -7.74 3.76 0.27
CA LEU A 14 -6.52 3.00 0.56
C LEU A 14 -6.74 2.02 1.71
N GLU A 15 -7.35 2.46 2.79
CA GLU A 15 -7.68 1.60 3.92
C GLU A 15 -8.70 0.51 3.56
N ALA A 16 -9.70 0.87 2.76
CA ALA A 16 -10.70 -0.09 2.29
C ALA A 16 -10.07 -1.19 1.43
N LEU A 17 -9.13 -0.81 0.55
CA LEU A 17 -8.40 -1.79 -0.27
C LEU A 17 -7.51 -2.69 0.61
N ALA A 18 -6.78 -2.11 1.54
CA ALA A 18 -5.92 -2.87 2.45
C ALA A 18 -6.70 -3.90 3.28
N ALA A 19 -7.93 -3.56 3.71
CA ALA A 19 -8.78 -4.46 4.47
C ALA A 19 -9.23 -5.69 3.64
N ARG A 20 -9.22 -5.59 2.31
CA ARG A 20 -9.58 -6.69 1.41
C ARG A 20 -8.38 -7.46 0.87
N ALA A 21 -7.18 -6.96 1.10
CA ALA A 21 -5.95 -7.61 0.65
C ALA A 21 -5.60 -8.80 1.55
N THR A 22 -4.75 -9.69 1.05
CA THR A 22 -4.30 -10.85 1.81
C THR A 22 -3.65 -10.40 3.12
N PRO A 23 -4.18 -10.84 4.29
CA PRO A 23 -3.61 -10.43 5.57
C PRO A 23 -2.28 -11.12 5.85
N GLY A 24 -1.44 -10.46 6.63
CA GLY A 24 -0.15 -10.99 7.05
C GLY A 24 0.98 -10.05 6.71
N ASP A 25 2.20 -10.46 7.06
CA ASP A 25 3.43 -9.76 6.73
C ASP A 25 3.90 -10.20 5.35
N TRP A 26 3.89 -9.30 4.39
CA TRP A 26 4.29 -9.61 3.02
C TRP A 26 5.81 -9.61 2.90
N GLN A 27 6.35 -10.73 2.46
CA GLN A 27 7.79 -10.93 2.32
C GLN A 27 8.13 -11.48 0.94
N LEU A 28 9.26 -11.05 0.41
CA LEU A 28 9.84 -11.64 -0.79
C LEU A 28 10.61 -12.89 -0.41
N THR A 29 10.31 -14.00 -1.06
CA THR A 29 10.99 -15.30 -0.86
C THR A 29 11.39 -15.93 -2.18
N GLY A 30 12.06 -17.08 -2.13
CA GLY A 30 12.38 -17.83 -3.33
C GLY A 30 13.52 -17.24 -4.15
N LEU A 31 14.36 -16.40 -3.56
CA LEU A 31 15.49 -15.76 -4.27
C LEU A 31 16.52 -16.76 -4.77
N LEU A 32 16.65 -17.91 -4.10
CA LEU A 32 17.54 -18.99 -4.51
C LEU A 32 16.85 -20.03 -5.39
N ALA A 33 15.54 -19.91 -5.56
CA ALA A 33 14.74 -20.73 -6.46
C ALA A 33 14.58 -20.03 -7.82
N SER A 34 14.03 -20.75 -8.78
CA SER A 34 13.82 -20.22 -10.13
C SER A 34 12.77 -19.11 -10.21
N ARG A 35 11.95 -18.93 -9.19
CA ARG A 35 10.83 -17.97 -9.19
C ARG A 35 10.69 -17.25 -7.85
N PRO A 36 11.14 -15.99 -7.76
CA PRO A 36 10.82 -15.17 -6.60
C PRO A 36 9.31 -14.96 -6.46
N GLU A 37 8.84 -14.96 -5.22
CA GLU A 37 7.42 -14.72 -4.94
C GLU A 37 7.24 -13.86 -3.70
N VAL A 38 6.12 -13.16 -3.64
CA VAL A 38 5.68 -12.46 -2.44
C VAL A 38 4.69 -13.37 -1.71
N VAL A 39 4.95 -13.61 -0.45
CA VAL A 39 4.07 -14.38 0.43
C VAL A 39 3.63 -13.53 1.62
N ALA A 40 2.42 -13.76 2.11
CA ALA A 40 1.93 -13.17 3.35
C ALA A 40 2.16 -14.17 4.48
N VAL A 41 2.99 -13.80 5.45
CA VAL A 41 3.32 -14.65 6.59
C VAL A 41 2.44 -14.28 7.78
N ARG A 42 1.73 -15.28 8.33
CA ARG A 42 0.85 -15.10 9.47
C ARG A 42 1.60 -15.28 10.79
N PRO A 43 1.03 -14.82 11.91
CA PRO A 43 1.67 -14.97 13.23
C PRO A 43 1.97 -16.41 13.61
N ASP A 44 1.21 -17.38 13.11
CA ASP A 44 1.44 -18.82 13.36
C ASP A 44 2.56 -19.43 12.50
N GLY A 45 3.21 -18.62 11.65
CA GLY A 45 4.27 -19.07 10.75
C GLY A 45 3.78 -19.62 9.42
N SER A 46 2.49 -19.80 9.24
CA SER A 46 1.94 -20.18 7.92
C SER A 46 2.03 -19.03 6.94
N SER A 47 2.03 -19.36 5.65
CA SER A 47 2.10 -18.35 4.60
C SER A 47 1.10 -18.61 3.49
N GLU A 48 0.74 -17.55 2.79
CA GLU A 48 -0.15 -17.59 1.64
C GLU A 48 0.52 -16.87 0.48
N HIS A 49 0.46 -17.45 -0.71
CA HIS A 49 0.98 -16.85 -1.93
C HIS A 49 0.22 -15.56 -2.27
N VAL A 50 0.95 -14.49 -2.53
CA VAL A 50 0.39 -13.21 -2.96
C VAL A 50 0.62 -12.98 -4.45
N ALA A 51 1.87 -13.09 -4.90
CA ALA A 51 2.22 -12.84 -6.30
C ALA A 51 3.58 -13.44 -6.65
N GLU A 52 3.70 -13.90 -7.90
CA GLU A 52 5.00 -14.14 -8.51
C GLU A 52 5.48 -12.82 -9.11
N ALA A 53 6.77 -12.54 -9.01
CA ALA A 53 7.35 -11.33 -9.56
C ALA A 53 8.86 -11.50 -9.70
N ARG A 54 9.46 -10.68 -10.56
CA ARG A 54 10.92 -10.53 -10.58
C ARG A 54 11.38 -9.97 -9.24
N ALA A 55 12.62 -10.27 -8.83
CA ALA A 55 13.11 -9.96 -7.49
C ALA A 55 12.91 -8.49 -7.09
N ALA A 56 13.29 -7.53 -7.95
CA ALA A 56 13.13 -6.12 -7.63
C ALA A 56 11.65 -5.70 -7.55
N SER A 57 10.81 -6.20 -8.45
CA SER A 57 9.37 -5.92 -8.44
C SER A 57 8.70 -6.55 -7.22
N GLY A 58 9.10 -7.77 -6.86
CA GLY A 58 8.61 -8.44 -5.65
C GLY A 58 9.02 -7.69 -4.38
N ALA A 59 10.25 -7.20 -4.32
CA ALA A 59 10.72 -6.38 -3.21
C ALA A 59 9.89 -5.09 -3.07
N TRP A 60 9.59 -4.44 -4.17
CA TRP A 60 8.72 -3.26 -4.20
C TRP A 60 7.32 -3.57 -3.66
N ILE A 61 6.71 -4.66 -4.14
CA ILE A 61 5.39 -5.09 -3.68
C ILE A 61 5.39 -5.36 -2.17
N ALA A 62 6.40 -6.09 -1.67
CA ALA A 62 6.51 -6.40 -0.25
C ALA A 62 6.72 -5.13 0.60
N ALA A 63 7.55 -4.21 0.13
CA ALA A 63 7.83 -2.95 0.84
C ALA A 63 6.58 -2.06 1.00
N LEU A 64 5.72 -2.03 -0.01
CA LEU A 64 4.49 -1.23 -0.03
C LEU A 64 3.24 -2.10 0.17
N SER A 65 3.35 -3.09 1.05
CA SER A 65 2.25 -4.00 1.40
C SER A 65 1.09 -3.27 2.09
N PRO A 66 -0.04 -3.96 2.32
CA PRO A 66 -1.16 -3.38 3.07
C PRO A 66 -0.79 -2.84 4.46
N ALA A 67 0.31 -3.29 5.06
CA ALA A 67 0.80 -2.76 6.33
C ALA A 67 1.15 -1.25 6.27
N VAL A 68 1.44 -0.72 5.09
CA VAL A 68 1.73 0.71 4.87
C VAL A 68 0.45 1.54 4.87
N ALA A 69 -0.71 0.94 4.66
CA ALA A 69 -1.97 1.68 4.47
C ALA A 69 -2.34 2.56 5.68
N ALA A 70 -2.26 2.04 6.90
CA ALA A 70 -2.65 2.81 8.09
C ALA A 70 -1.78 4.05 8.30
N PRO A 71 -0.43 3.96 8.33
CA PRO A 71 0.40 5.15 8.48
C PRO A 71 0.30 6.10 7.28
N LEU A 72 0.15 5.58 6.07
CA LEU A 72 0.00 6.42 4.88
C LEU A 72 -1.33 7.16 4.89
N ALA A 73 -2.42 6.48 5.21
CA ALA A 73 -3.74 7.12 5.34
C ALA A 73 -3.73 8.20 6.44
N ALA A 74 -3.06 7.93 7.56
CA ALA A 74 -2.91 8.92 8.63
C ALA A 74 -2.16 10.16 8.12
N ALA A 75 -1.08 9.98 7.36
CA ALA A 75 -0.32 11.09 6.78
C ALA A 75 -1.16 11.92 5.81
N LEU A 76 -1.97 11.25 4.98
CA LEU A 76 -2.86 11.94 4.03
C LEU A 76 -3.93 12.76 4.75
N ARG A 77 -4.53 12.21 5.81
CA ARG A 77 -5.53 12.92 6.61
C ARG A 77 -4.93 14.10 7.36
N GLU A 78 -3.74 13.94 7.89
CA GLU A 78 -3.02 15.04 8.53
C GLU A 78 -2.74 16.17 7.54
N ALA A 79 -2.30 15.84 6.33
CA ALA A 79 -2.08 16.80 5.25
C ALA A 79 -3.36 17.56 4.86
N ALA A 80 -4.52 16.95 5.02
CA ALA A 80 -5.81 17.60 4.72
C ALA A 80 -6.10 18.80 5.63
N GLY A 81 -5.46 18.91 6.78
CA GLY A 81 -5.56 20.08 7.66
C GLY A 81 -4.88 21.33 7.08
N ASP A 82 -3.87 21.16 6.22
CA ASP A 82 -3.18 22.24 5.51
C ASP A 82 -2.64 21.74 4.17
N PRO A 83 -3.50 21.55 3.16
CA PRO A 83 -3.07 21.00 1.88
C PRO A 83 -2.02 21.87 1.17
N ALA A 84 -2.10 23.18 1.34
CA ALA A 84 -1.15 24.11 0.71
C ALA A 84 0.27 23.90 1.23
N GLY A 85 0.42 23.50 2.49
CA GLY A 85 1.71 23.17 3.10
C GLY A 85 2.16 21.73 2.87
N ALA A 86 1.39 20.92 2.15
CA ALA A 86 1.63 19.50 1.96
C ALA A 86 1.56 19.08 0.49
N SER A 87 2.14 19.89 -0.41
CA SER A 87 2.02 19.68 -1.85
C SER A 87 2.51 18.30 -2.33
N ALA A 88 3.54 17.73 -1.71
CA ALA A 88 4.03 16.41 -2.06
C ALA A 88 2.99 15.31 -1.73
N LEU A 89 2.32 15.42 -0.60
CA LEU A 89 1.26 14.46 -0.22
C LEU A 89 0.02 14.64 -1.07
N VAL A 90 -0.31 15.86 -1.48
CA VAL A 90 -1.39 16.11 -2.44
C VAL A 90 -1.08 15.44 -3.79
N ALA A 91 0.15 15.58 -4.28
CA ALA A 91 0.60 14.92 -5.51
C ALA A 91 0.54 13.39 -5.40
N LEU A 92 0.99 12.85 -4.25
CA LEU A 92 0.92 11.40 -3.98
C LEU A 92 -0.54 10.91 -3.98
N ALA A 93 -1.44 11.65 -3.31
CA ALA A 93 -2.85 11.31 -3.29
C ALA A 93 -3.46 11.28 -4.69
N GLY A 94 -3.10 12.22 -5.55
CA GLY A 94 -3.55 12.23 -6.94
C GLY A 94 -3.10 10.99 -7.71
N ARG A 95 -1.86 10.59 -7.52
CA ARG A 95 -1.30 9.37 -8.13
C ARG A 95 -2.02 8.11 -7.64
N LEU A 96 -2.20 8.00 -6.33
CA LEU A 96 -2.88 6.86 -5.72
C LEU A 96 -4.34 6.78 -6.17
N ALA A 97 -5.06 7.92 -6.16
CA ALA A 97 -6.46 7.96 -6.56
C ALA A 97 -6.67 7.49 -8.00
N ALA A 98 -5.72 7.75 -8.89
CA ALA A 98 -5.78 7.31 -10.28
C ALA A 98 -5.66 5.78 -10.44
N ARG A 99 -5.15 5.08 -9.44
CA ARG A 99 -4.90 3.62 -9.47
C ARG A 99 -5.79 2.83 -8.52
N LEU A 100 -6.27 3.44 -7.45
CA LEU A 100 -7.09 2.74 -6.47
C LEU A 100 -8.47 2.40 -7.04
N PRO A 101 -8.98 1.18 -6.78
CA PRO A 101 -10.34 0.81 -7.15
C PRO A 101 -11.37 1.55 -6.30
N GLY A 102 -12.57 1.65 -6.81
CA GLY A 102 -13.71 2.29 -6.12
C GLY A 102 -14.06 3.66 -6.63
#